data_ea10d7ead1d71c17bef691b07b9eac0b
#
_entry.id   ea10d7ead1d71c17bef691b07b9eac0b
#
_cell.length_a   1.000
_cell.length_b   1.000
_cell.length_c   1.000
_cell.angle_alpha   90.00
_cell.angle_beta   90.00
_cell.angle_gamma   90.00
#
_symmetry.space_group_name_H-M   'P 1'
#
loop_
_entity.id
_entity.type
_entity.pdbx_description
1 polymer ?
#
loop_
_entity_poly.entity_id
_entity_poly.type
_entity_poly.pdbx_seq_one_letter_code
_entity_poly.pdbx_strand_id
1 'polypeptide(L)'
;RMGIKTHLAYRVEQAKKFAIKAHKGQVRKTEKDKPMIIHLFDVASILKLYEFDENVIAAGFLHDTLEDTKVAKEDILNNFNEDILSLILGDTEEDKTLSWKERKTITINEAKNLDLRHKAIIIADKISN
;
A
#
# COMPACT_ATOMS: atom_id res chain seq x y z
N ARG A 1 17.10 -17.54 11.78
CA ARG A 1 17.83 -17.26 10.98
C ARG A 1 17.50 -17.39 9.58
N MET A 2 17.95 -18.35 8.94
CA MET A 2 17.58 -18.61 7.56
C MET A 2 16.08 -18.74 7.40
N GLY A 3 15.43 -19.48 8.30
CA GLY A 3 13.99 -19.66 8.23
C GLY A 3 13.21 -18.36 8.32
N ILE A 4 13.64 -17.48 9.21
CA ILE A 4 12.97 -16.20 9.40
C ILE A 4 13.11 -15.34 8.15
N LYS A 5 14.31 -15.23 7.61
CA LYS A 5 14.53 -14.44 6.41
C LYS A 5 13.75 -14.98 5.22
N THR A 6 13.72 -16.28 5.07
CA THR A 6 12.98 -16.92 3.98
C THR A 6 11.49 -16.61 4.11
N HIS A 7 11.00 -16.65 5.34
CA HIS A 7 9.58 -16.39 5.60
C HIS A 7 9.20 -14.92 5.26
N LEU A 8 10.04 -13.97 5.67
CA LEU A 8 9.82 -12.57 5.37
C LEU A 8 9.87 -12.31 3.87
N ALA A 9 10.88 -12.89 3.20
CA ALA A 9 11.01 -12.74 1.76
C ALA A 9 9.83 -13.35 1.03
N TYR A 10 9.30 -14.44 1.56
CA TYR A 10 8.16 -15.12 0.95
C TYR A 10 6.92 -14.22 0.91
N ARG A 11 6.64 -13.53 2.03
CA ARG A 11 5.46 -12.66 2.10
C ARG A 11 5.58 -11.48 1.13
N VAL A 12 6.74 -10.86 1.07
CA VAL A 12 6.99 -9.77 0.14
C VAL A 12 6.88 -10.26 -1.29
N GLU A 13 7.43 -11.44 -1.56
CA GLU A 13 7.38 -12.01 -2.90
C GLU A 13 5.95 -12.34 -3.31
N GLN A 14 5.13 -12.84 -2.39
CA GLN A 14 3.72 -13.07 -2.67
C GLN A 14 2.99 -11.77 -2.98
N ALA A 15 3.27 -10.72 -2.23
CA ALA A 15 2.64 -9.41 -2.47
C ALA A 15 3.04 -8.87 -3.83
N LYS A 16 4.30 -9.01 -4.19
CA LYS A 16 4.78 -8.59 -5.49
C LYS A 16 4.05 -9.30 -6.62
N LYS A 17 3.97 -10.62 -6.53
CA LYS A 17 3.28 -11.41 -7.56
C LYS A 17 1.80 -11.09 -7.65
N PHE A 18 1.17 -10.90 -6.51
CA PHE A 18 -0.24 -10.53 -6.44
C PHE A 18 -0.47 -9.19 -7.12
N ALA A 19 0.37 -8.21 -6.82
CA ALA A 19 0.26 -6.88 -7.40
C ALA A 19 0.50 -6.90 -8.92
N ILE A 20 1.49 -7.66 -9.37
CA ILE A 20 1.77 -7.79 -10.81
C ILE A 20 0.55 -8.33 -11.53
N LYS A 21 -0.07 -9.36 -10.97
CA LYS A 21 -1.25 -9.96 -11.58
C LYS A 21 -2.44 -9.00 -11.56
N ALA A 22 -2.64 -8.33 -10.43
CA ALA A 22 -3.79 -7.42 -10.27
C ALA A 22 -3.71 -6.21 -11.20
N HIS A 23 -2.51 -5.67 -11.40
CA HIS A 23 -2.30 -4.48 -12.22
C HIS A 23 -1.87 -4.78 -13.64
N LYS A 24 -2.01 -6.04 -14.07
CA LYS A 24 -1.52 -6.44 -15.39
C LYS A 24 -2.04 -5.52 -16.48
N GLY A 25 -1.14 -4.98 -17.26
CA GLY A 25 -1.47 -4.11 -18.38
C GLY A 25 -1.79 -2.68 -18.04
N GLN A 26 -1.81 -2.32 -16.76
CA GLN A 26 -2.11 -0.95 -16.37
C GLN A 26 -0.91 -0.03 -16.59
N VAL A 27 -1.21 1.18 -17.04
CA VAL A 27 -0.23 2.22 -17.26
C VAL A 27 -0.64 3.44 -16.46
N ARG A 28 0.33 4.13 -15.87
CA ARG A 28 0.04 5.34 -15.11
C ARG A 28 -0.31 6.48 -16.05
N LYS A 29 -1.40 7.16 -15.74
CA LYS A 29 -1.87 8.26 -16.59
C LYS A 29 -0.95 9.47 -16.57
N THR A 30 -0.20 9.65 -15.49
CA THR A 30 0.63 10.83 -15.31
C THR A 30 2.06 10.65 -15.79
N GLU A 31 2.45 9.42 -16.14
CA GLU A 31 3.82 9.10 -16.50
C GLU A 31 3.87 8.45 -17.86
N LYS A 32 3.76 9.18 -18.88
CA LYS A 32 3.89 8.74 -20.29
C LYS A 32 4.15 7.25 -20.47
N ASP A 33 3.09 6.47 -20.43
CA ASP A 33 3.16 5.03 -20.68
C ASP A 33 3.99 4.22 -19.70
N LYS A 34 4.31 4.78 -18.54
CA LYS A 34 5.05 4.05 -17.53
C LYS A 34 4.14 3.00 -16.88
N PRO A 35 4.51 1.72 -16.89
CA PRO A 35 3.68 0.69 -16.29
C PRO A 35 3.47 0.93 -14.79
N MET A 36 2.27 0.65 -14.32
CA MET A 36 1.95 0.80 -12.90
C MET A 36 2.92 0.01 -12.03
N ILE A 37 3.35 -1.16 -12.50
CA ILE A 37 4.21 -2.01 -11.69
C ILE A 37 5.55 -1.35 -11.35
N ILE A 38 6.05 -0.47 -12.22
CA ILE A 38 7.30 0.24 -11.93
C ILE A 38 7.12 1.15 -10.73
N HIS A 39 5.98 1.85 -10.64
CA HIS A 39 5.67 2.68 -9.49
C HIS A 39 5.63 1.84 -8.21
N LEU A 40 5.00 0.67 -8.28
CA LEU A 40 4.88 -0.21 -7.10
C LEU A 40 6.25 -0.73 -6.66
N PHE A 41 7.13 -1.06 -7.61
CA PHE A 41 8.50 -1.45 -7.28
C PHE A 41 9.25 -0.29 -6.62
N ASP A 42 9.05 0.92 -7.11
CA ASP A 42 9.70 2.09 -6.51
C ASP A 42 9.26 2.30 -5.07
N VAL A 43 7.97 2.22 -4.83
CA VAL A 43 7.43 2.38 -3.47
C VAL A 43 8.01 1.31 -2.53
N ALA A 44 7.98 0.05 -2.96
CA ALA A 44 8.51 -1.05 -2.17
C ALA A 44 10.00 -0.89 -1.92
N SER A 45 10.75 -0.44 -2.93
CA SER A 45 12.19 -0.24 -2.81
C SER A 45 12.52 0.84 -1.81
N ILE A 46 11.77 1.93 -1.80
CA ILE A 46 11.96 3.00 -0.83
C ILE A 46 11.74 2.47 0.59
N LEU A 47 10.65 1.72 0.78
CA LEU A 47 10.32 1.17 2.09
C LEU A 47 11.39 0.18 2.56
N LYS A 48 11.90 -0.64 1.64
CA LYS A 48 12.97 -1.58 1.96
C LYS A 48 14.26 -0.85 2.32
N LEU A 49 14.57 0.20 1.58
CA LEU A 49 15.78 0.98 1.83
C LEU A 49 15.81 1.54 3.25
N TYR A 50 14.66 1.97 3.74
CA TYR A 50 14.55 2.51 5.10
C TYR A 50 14.24 1.43 6.13
N GLU A 51 14.37 0.16 5.74
CA GLU A 51 14.31 -0.98 6.65
C GLU A 51 12.98 -1.18 7.37
N PHE A 52 11.89 -0.86 6.70
CA PHE A 52 10.58 -1.18 7.24
C PHE A 52 10.33 -2.68 7.19
N ASP A 53 9.41 -3.14 8.03
CA ASP A 53 9.11 -4.57 8.12
C ASP A 53 8.41 -5.11 6.86
N GLU A 54 8.37 -6.42 6.75
CA GLU A 54 7.84 -7.07 5.56
C GLU A 54 6.37 -6.73 5.28
N ASN A 55 5.57 -6.50 6.32
CA ASN A 55 4.17 -6.11 6.09
C ASN A 55 4.06 -4.73 5.45
N VAL A 56 4.93 -3.81 5.85
CA VAL A 56 4.95 -2.47 5.25
C VAL A 56 5.39 -2.56 3.79
N ILE A 57 6.42 -3.33 3.51
CA ILE A 57 6.90 -3.49 2.13
C ILE A 57 5.83 -4.17 1.27
N ALA A 58 5.20 -5.21 1.80
CA ALA A 58 4.10 -5.87 1.11
C ALA A 58 2.94 -4.91 0.85
N ALA A 59 2.58 -4.11 1.84
CA ALA A 59 1.53 -3.11 1.68
C ALA A 59 1.91 -2.08 0.62
N GLY A 60 3.19 -1.76 0.50
CA GLY A 60 3.68 -0.88 -0.55
C GLY A 60 3.38 -1.42 -1.94
N PHE A 61 3.57 -2.73 -2.15
CA PHE A 61 3.20 -3.34 -3.42
C PHE A 61 1.70 -3.34 -3.64
N LEU A 62 0.91 -3.43 -2.58
CA LEU A 62 -0.53 -3.65 -2.67
C LEU A 62 -1.37 -2.39 -2.53
N HIS A 63 -0.75 -1.25 -2.23
CA HIS A 63 -1.50 -0.08 -1.79
C HIS A 63 -2.52 0.45 -2.79
N ASP A 64 -2.29 0.25 -4.07
CA ASP A 64 -3.23 0.72 -5.09
C ASP A 64 -4.20 -0.36 -5.57
N THR A 65 -4.10 -1.59 -5.07
CA THR A 65 -4.93 -2.68 -5.61
C THR A 65 -6.40 -2.48 -5.35
N LEU A 66 -6.77 -1.99 -4.17
CA LEU A 66 -8.18 -1.83 -3.83
C LEU A 66 -8.85 -0.73 -4.65
N GLU A 67 -8.12 0.32 -4.97
CA GLU A 67 -8.67 1.43 -5.74
C GLU A 67 -8.66 1.20 -7.24
N ASP A 68 -7.60 0.59 -7.74
CA ASP A 68 -7.33 0.55 -9.17
C ASP A 68 -7.56 -0.79 -9.81
N THR A 69 -7.94 -1.81 -9.06
CA THR A 69 -8.22 -3.14 -9.62
C THR A 69 -9.49 -3.71 -9.01
N LYS A 70 -9.83 -4.93 -9.41
CA LYS A 70 -11.02 -5.62 -8.90
C LYS A 70 -10.77 -6.33 -7.57
N VAL A 71 -9.59 -6.16 -7.00
CA VAL A 71 -9.25 -6.79 -5.73
C VAL A 71 -10.12 -6.21 -4.62
N ALA A 72 -10.72 -7.09 -3.81
CA ALA A 72 -11.56 -6.69 -2.68
C ALA A 72 -10.78 -6.83 -1.38
N LYS A 73 -11.29 -6.17 -0.33
CA LYS A 73 -10.68 -6.25 1.00
C LYS A 73 -10.53 -7.70 1.46
N GLU A 74 -11.52 -8.53 1.16
CA GLU A 74 -11.50 -9.94 1.54
C GLU A 74 -10.34 -10.68 0.88
N ASP A 75 -9.99 -10.30 -0.34
CA ASP A 75 -8.87 -10.93 -1.03
C ASP A 75 -7.56 -10.65 -0.30
N ILE A 76 -7.41 -9.43 0.20
CA ILE A 76 -6.21 -9.06 0.95
C ILE A 76 -6.17 -9.85 2.27
N LEU A 77 -7.30 -9.93 2.97
CA LEU A 77 -7.34 -10.68 4.22
C LEU A 77 -7.05 -12.17 4.01
N ASN A 78 -7.62 -12.75 2.95
CA ASN A 78 -7.47 -14.18 2.69
C ASN A 78 -6.06 -14.55 2.24
N ASN A 79 -5.41 -13.67 1.51
CA ASN A 79 -4.07 -13.95 0.97
C ASN A 79 -2.94 -13.43 1.85
N PHE A 80 -3.23 -12.47 2.71
CA PHE A 80 -2.20 -11.85 3.55
C PHE A 80 -2.66 -11.80 5.00
N ASN A 81 -2.85 -10.60 5.56
CA ASN A 81 -3.26 -10.49 6.96
C ASN A 81 -3.93 -9.14 7.22
N GLU A 82 -4.42 -9.01 8.45
CA GLU A 82 -5.11 -7.78 8.87
C GLU A 82 -4.20 -6.57 8.94
N ASP A 83 -2.93 -6.79 9.31
CA ASP A 83 -1.98 -5.69 9.41
C ASP A 83 -1.75 -5.04 8.05
N ILE A 84 -1.55 -5.88 7.03
CA ILE A 84 -1.37 -5.38 5.66
C ILE A 84 -2.62 -4.64 5.20
N LEU A 85 -3.80 -5.21 5.44
CA LEU A 85 -5.03 -4.55 5.05
C LEU A 85 -5.17 -3.19 5.73
N SER A 86 -4.89 -3.14 7.03
CA SER A 86 -4.94 -1.90 7.79
C SER A 86 -3.98 -0.85 7.22
N LEU A 87 -2.77 -1.27 6.84
CA LEU A 87 -1.78 -0.37 6.26
C LEU A 87 -2.25 0.18 4.92
N ILE A 88 -2.94 -0.64 4.12
CA ILE A 88 -3.47 -0.20 2.83
C ILE A 88 -4.63 0.77 3.03
N LEU A 89 -5.52 0.47 3.98
CA LEU A 89 -6.74 1.25 4.18
C LEU A 89 -6.56 2.56 4.91
N GLY A 90 -5.48 2.69 5.64
CA GLY A 90 -5.32 3.84 6.52
C GLY A 90 -5.44 5.20 5.89
N ASP A 91 -5.45 5.23 4.58
CA ASP A 91 -5.48 6.47 3.85
C ASP A 91 -6.83 6.72 3.23
N THR A 92 -7.88 6.00 3.68
CA THR A 92 -9.00 6.04 2.85
C THR A 92 -10.22 6.58 3.34
N GLU A 93 -11.04 6.67 2.60
CA GLU A 93 -12.46 6.82 2.43
C GLU A 93 -13.04 7.87 3.32
N GLU A 94 -13.10 9.10 2.81
CA GLU A 94 -13.88 10.13 3.44
C GLU A 94 -15.35 9.75 3.40
N ASP A 95 -16.04 9.96 4.51
CA ASP A 95 -17.48 9.82 4.57
C ASP A 95 -18.08 11.08 3.94
N LYS A 96 -18.57 10.94 2.74
CA LYS A 96 -19.09 12.07 1.98
C LYS A 96 -20.40 12.63 2.52
N THR A 97 -21.00 11.96 3.50
CA THR A 97 -22.20 12.49 4.15
C THR A 97 -21.87 13.57 5.17
N LEU A 98 -20.59 13.68 5.55
CA LEU A 98 -20.15 14.67 6.53
C LEU A 98 -19.83 16.00 5.85
N SER A 99 -19.94 17.09 6.60
CA SER A 99 -19.56 18.40 6.10
C SER A 99 -18.05 18.47 5.86
N TRP A 100 -17.62 19.46 5.09
CA TRP A 100 -16.19 19.68 4.85
C TRP A 100 -15.44 19.87 6.16
N LYS A 101 -16.00 20.63 7.08
CA LYS A 101 -15.36 20.90 8.37
C LYS A 101 -15.22 19.62 9.19
N GLU A 102 -16.27 18.80 9.20
CA GLU A 102 -16.25 17.54 9.92
C GLU A 102 -15.22 16.60 9.32
N ARG A 103 -15.17 16.52 8.00
CA ARG A 103 -14.19 15.65 7.33
C ARG A 103 -12.76 16.11 7.61
N LYS A 104 -12.52 17.41 7.61
CA LYS A 104 -11.18 17.94 7.92
C LYS A 104 -10.78 17.63 9.36
N THR A 105 -11.72 17.75 10.28
CA THR A 105 -11.45 17.44 11.69
C THR A 105 -11.08 15.98 11.86
N ILE A 106 -11.82 15.09 11.20
CA ILE A 106 -11.51 13.65 11.25
C ILE A 106 -10.16 13.37 10.63
N THR A 107 -9.88 13.95 9.47
CA THR A 107 -8.61 13.76 8.78
C THR A 107 -7.44 14.20 9.67
N ILE A 108 -7.56 15.34 10.33
CA ILE A 108 -6.51 15.84 11.21
C ILE A 108 -6.31 14.89 12.39
N ASN A 109 -7.40 14.43 12.98
CA ASN A 109 -7.33 13.51 14.11
C ASN A 109 -6.74 12.16 13.70
N GLU A 110 -7.13 11.65 12.54
CA GLU A 110 -6.57 10.40 12.04
C GLU A 110 -5.09 10.55 11.75
N ALA A 111 -4.70 11.67 11.15
CA ALA A 111 -3.29 11.91 10.85
C ALA A 111 -2.43 11.91 12.11
N LYS A 112 -2.96 12.44 13.21
CA LYS A 112 -2.23 12.42 14.48
C LYS A 112 -2.04 11.01 15.02
N ASN A 113 -2.98 10.12 14.70
CA ASN A 113 -2.98 8.76 15.23
C ASN A 113 -2.40 7.73 14.27
N LEU A 114 -2.05 8.14 13.06
CA LEU A 114 -1.43 7.22 12.11
C LEU A 114 -0.07 6.80 12.65
N ASP A 115 0.20 5.51 12.64
CA ASP A 115 1.51 5.08 13.05
C ASP A 115 2.53 5.36 11.95
N LEU A 116 3.79 5.27 12.30
CA LEU A 116 4.88 5.57 11.39
C LEU A 116 4.85 4.72 10.14
N ARG A 117 4.48 3.46 10.29
CA ARG A 117 4.46 2.51 9.18
C ARG A 117 3.50 2.96 8.10
N HIS A 118 2.36 3.47 8.52
CA HIS A 118 1.33 3.95 7.62
C HIS A 118 1.78 5.17 6.86
N LYS A 119 2.33 6.13 7.60
CA LYS A 119 2.87 7.36 7.02
C LYS A 119 3.98 7.06 6.03
N ALA A 120 4.78 6.03 6.30
CA ALA A 120 5.87 5.65 5.42
C ALA A 120 5.38 5.28 4.03
N ILE A 121 4.28 4.55 3.94
CA ILE A 121 3.72 4.15 2.65
C ILE A 121 3.26 5.39 1.87
N ILE A 122 2.59 6.31 2.55
CA ILE A 122 2.12 7.54 1.93
C ILE A 122 3.29 8.35 1.39
N ILE A 123 4.34 8.49 2.19
CA ILE A 123 5.52 9.26 1.78
C ILE A 123 6.22 8.58 0.62
N ALA A 124 6.39 7.26 0.67
CA ALA A 124 7.05 6.53 -0.41
C ALA A 124 6.28 6.67 -1.73
N ASP A 125 4.95 6.65 -1.65
CA ASP A 125 4.11 6.85 -2.82
C ASP A 125 4.35 8.24 -3.43
N LYS A 126 4.41 9.26 -2.60
CA LYS A 126 4.65 10.62 -3.07
C LYS A 126 6.04 10.80 -3.65
N ILE A 127 7.04 10.18 -3.06
CA ILE A 127 8.40 10.24 -3.58
C ILE A 127 8.48 9.59 -4.96
N SER A 128 7.79 8.45 -5.13
CA SER A 128 7.78 7.76 -6.42
C SER A 128 7.03 8.54 -7.49
N ASN A 129 6.05 9.33 -7.08
CA ASN A 129 5.38 10.20 -8.02
C ASN A 129 6.25 11.38 -8.38
#